data_faaf1e9a888ba45db7c43e3db63cb521
#
_entry.id   faaf1e9a888ba45db7c43e3db63cb521
#
_cell.length_a   1.000
_cell.length_b   1.000
_cell.length_c   1.000
_cell.angle_alpha   90.00
_cell.angle_beta   90.00
_cell.angle_gamma   90.00
#
_symmetry.space_group_name_H-M   'P 1'
#
loop_
_entity.id
_entity.type
_entity.pdbx_description
1 polymer ?
#
loop_
_entity_poly.entity_id
_entity_poly.type
_entity_poly.pdbx_seq_one_letter_code
_entity_poly.pdbx_strand_id
1 'polypeptide(L)'
;MFDKIIMKATVDTEDIDTIVLRNYLEQCTEGDEVYYKSTAYANFDGCFIELRGNKLKCKCSICKLYSKGKNGKLDNSRPMTFAMAVRTIKELLLRLCVRMENAIVTYYEIGITMKMSYSADCYIRQVQEISDRILWNDANFPEYRQKTTEKSKYFRKVLKVYDKSFEAGEKGRKVGDNILRIETVYRHQSVSMLEFTDYFFLSKMGRIFYKDWSEICFVRELSATKGVKISQLEKAREIHRLGTTRYKEHYKQMFLNGKLTKKQWETIRNFAKAWPTEREKYVEEVGELEKEFKDRLLSNFQIGIFTPVRRKL
;
A
#
# COMPACT_ATOMS: atom_id res chain seq x y z
N MET A 1 -1.69 7.12 -7.47
CA MET A 1 -0.80 6.58 -8.53
C MET A 1 -0.81 5.06 -8.49
N PHE A 2 -1.00 4.39 -9.63
CA PHE A 2 -0.81 2.94 -9.70
C PHE A 2 0.69 2.59 -9.70
N ASP A 3 1.10 1.72 -8.78
CA ASP A 3 2.47 1.21 -8.79
C ASP A 3 2.55 -0.12 -9.52
N LYS A 4 1.76 -1.10 -9.13
CA LYS A 4 1.80 -2.44 -9.64
C LYS A 4 0.41 -2.91 -10.03
N ILE A 5 0.33 -3.61 -11.15
CA ILE A 5 -0.88 -4.31 -11.59
C ILE A 5 -0.56 -5.77 -11.91
N ILE A 6 -1.57 -6.63 -11.78
CA ILE A 6 -1.60 -7.96 -12.39
C ILE A 6 -2.86 -7.99 -13.23
N MET A 7 -2.69 -8.24 -14.51
CA MET A 7 -3.80 -8.44 -15.44
C MET A 7 -3.76 -9.84 -16.05
N LYS A 8 -4.93 -10.31 -16.42
CA LYS A 8 -5.14 -11.50 -17.24
C LYS A 8 -5.87 -11.07 -18.50
N ALA A 9 -5.51 -11.65 -19.62
CA ALA A 9 -6.16 -11.37 -20.90
C ALA A 9 -6.23 -12.62 -21.76
N THR A 10 -7.11 -12.58 -22.76
CA THR A 10 -7.10 -13.51 -23.88
C THR A 10 -6.57 -12.76 -25.10
N VAL A 11 -5.62 -13.37 -25.80
CA VAL A 11 -5.02 -12.83 -27.01
C VAL A 11 -5.45 -13.64 -28.24
N ASP A 12 -5.42 -13.02 -29.39
CA ASP A 12 -5.70 -13.71 -30.64
C ASP A 12 -4.52 -14.65 -30.97
N THR A 13 -4.81 -15.84 -31.50
CA THR A 13 -3.78 -16.87 -31.72
C THR A 13 -2.71 -16.41 -32.71
N GLU A 14 -3.09 -15.61 -33.69
CA GLU A 14 -2.19 -15.02 -34.69
C GLU A 14 -1.19 -14.01 -34.12
N ASP A 15 -1.48 -13.46 -32.92
CA ASP A 15 -0.60 -12.49 -32.24
C ASP A 15 0.46 -13.13 -31.35
N ILE A 16 0.39 -14.45 -31.09
CA ILE A 16 1.26 -15.17 -30.13
C ILE A 16 2.74 -14.95 -30.47
N ASP A 17 3.14 -15.22 -31.69
CA ASP A 17 4.54 -15.07 -32.11
C ASP A 17 5.02 -13.63 -31.99
N THR A 18 4.16 -12.67 -32.33
CA THR A 18 4.44 -11.24 -32.18
C THR A 18 4.67 -10.88 -30.72
N ILE A 19 3.85 -11.39 -29.80
CA ILE A 19 3.98 -11.15 -28.36
C ILE A 19 5.29 -11.76 -27.84
N VAL A 20 5.59 -13.00 -28.24
CA VAL A 20 6.81 -13.72 -27.83
C VAL A 20 8.05 -12.96 -28.27
N LEU A 21 8.14 -12.58 -29.55
CA LEU A 21 9.27 -11.85 -30.11
C LEU A 21 9.43 -10.45 -29.48
N ARG A 22 8.37 -9.65 -29.42
CA ARG A 22 8.42 -8.27 -28.88
C ARG A 22 8.80 -8.19 -27.41
N ASN A 23 8.50 -9.24 -26.64
CA ASN A 23 8.75 -9.27 -25.21
C ASN A 23 9.89 -10.22 -24.81
N TYR A 24 10.59 -10.79 -25.77
CA TYR A 24 11.72 -11.71 -25.56
C TYR A 24 11.35 -12.83 -24.58
N LEU A 25 10.17 -13.46 -24.82
CA LEU A 25 9.71 -14.54 -23.96
C LEU A 25 10.46 -15.82 -24.30
N GLU A 26 10.84 -16.57 -23.26
CA GLU A 26 11.46 -17.88 -23.42
C GLU A 26 10.40 -18.96 -23.38
N GLN A 27 10.57 -19.96 -24.27
CA GLN A 27 9.76 -21.15 -24.26
C GLN A 27 10.10 -22.02 -23.06
N CYS A 28 9.08 -22.50 -22.37
CA CYS A 28 9.17 -23.39 -21.23
C CYS A 28 8.23 -24.59 -21.44
N THR A 29 8.51 -25.67 -20.73
CA THR A 29 7.68 -26.87 -20.74
C THR A 29 7.32 -27.27 -19.32
N GLU A 30 6.06 -27.64 -19.10
CA GLU A 30 5.57 -28.17 -17.83
C GLU A 30 4.67 -29.35 -18.11
N GLY A 31 5.19 -30.59 -17.91
CA GLY A 31 4.58 -31.82 -18.46
C GLY A 31 4.56 -31.74 -19.98
N ASP A 32 3.39 -31.95 -20.58
CA ASP A 32 3.18 -31.87 -22.03
C ASP A 32 2.80 -30.46 -22.52
N GLU A 33 2.64 -29.48 -21.59
CA GLU A 33 2.25 -28.13 -21.95
C GLU A 33 3.48 -27.27 -22.27
N VAL A 34 3.47 -26.66 -23.46
CA VAL A 34 4.44 -25.65 -23.89
C VAL A 34 3.85 -24.29 -23.59
N TYR A 35 4.62 -23.41 -22.93
CA TYR A 35 4.22 -22.04 -22.62
C TYR A 35 5.42 -21.09 -22.75
N TYR A 36 5.15 -19.79 -22.72
CA TYR A 36 6.17 -18.75 -22.83
C TYR A 36 6.17 -17.85 -21.61
N LYS A 37 7.33 -17.45 -21.13
CA LYS A 37 7.44 -16.50 -20.00
C LYS A 37 8.64 -15.56 -20.11
N SER A 38 8.54 -14.44 -19.43
CA SER A 38 9.69 -13.56 -19.18
C SER A 38 10.68 -14.23 -18.25
N THR A 39 11.96 -14.20 -18.59
CA THR A 39 13.02 -14.58 -17.67
C THR A 39 13.36 -13.44 -16.71
N ALA A 40 14.07 -13.76 -15.63
CA ALA A 40 14.56 -12.75 -14.69
C ALA A 40 15.49 -11.74 -15.38
N TYR A 41 16.22 -12.18 -16.40
CA TYR A 41 17.18 -11.35 -17.16
C TYR A 41 16.53 -10.55 -18.28
N ALA A 42 15.48 -11.08 -18.91
CA ALA A 42 14.73 -10.40 -19.96
C ALA A 42 13.73 -9.37 -19.42
N ASN A 43 13.44 -9.40 -18.11
CA ASN A 43 12.50 -8.48 -17.48
C ASN A 43 13.13 -7.09 -17.18
N PHE A 44 13.66 -6.48 -18.22
CA PHE A 44 14.37 -5.21 -18.13
C PHE A 44 13.47 -3.98 -18.00
N ASP A 45 12.17 -4.13 -18.10
CA ASP A 45 11.21 -3.02 -18.00
C ASP A 45 10.24 -3.14 -16.82
N GLY A 46 10.44 -4.14 -15.94
CA GLY A 46 9.60 -4.35 -14.75
C GLY A 46 8.29 -5.07 -15.04
N CYS A 47 8.15 -5.65 -16.25
CA CYS A 47 7.01 -6.50 -16.63
C CYS A 47 7.42 -7.97 -16.58
N PHE A 48 6.59 -8.77 -15.93
CA PHE A 48 6.66 -10.23 -15.99
C PHE A 48 5.43 -10.76 -16.74
N ILE A 49 5.67 -11.46 -17.85
CA ILE A 49 4.66 -11.96 -18.75
C ILE A 49 4.71 -13.49 -18.75
N GLU A 50 3.54 -14.12 -18.72
CA GLU A 50 3.35 -15.55 -18.89
C GLU A 50 2.24 -15.77 -19.92
N LEU A 51 2.48 -16.58 -20.92
CA LEU A 51 1.55 -16.89 -22.00
C LEU A 51 1.40 -18.40 -22.14
N ARG A 52 0.20 -18.92 -21.84
CA ARG A 52 -0.18 -20.34 -21.95
C ARG A 52 -1.32 -20.47 -22.95
N GLY A 53 -1.03 -21.08 -24.10
CA GLY A 53 -1.93 -21.01 -25.25
C GLY A 53 -2.27 -19.54 -25.54
N ASN A 54 -3.54 -19.18 -25.59
CA ASN A 54 -3.99 -17.82 -25.79
C ASN A 54 -4.27 -17.03 -24.48
N LYS A 55 -3.93 -17.59 -23.31
CA LYS A 55 -4.13 -16.94 -22.01
C LYS A 55 -2.87 -16.23 -21.57
N LEU A 56 -2.93 -14.92 -21.51
CA LEU A 56 -1.85 -14.04 -21.09
C LEU A 56 -2.05 -13.56 -19.65
N LYS A 57 -0.98 -13.62 -18.87
CA LYS A 57 -0.89 -13.02 -17.54
C LYS A 57 0.29 -12.06 -17.54
N CYS A 58 0.04 -10.81 -17.17
CA CYS A 58 1.09 -9.80 -17.03
C CYS A 58 1.09 -9.22 -15.62
N LYS A 59 2.26 -9.22 -14.98
CA LYS A 59 2.53 -8.55 -13.70
C LYS A 59 3.54 -7.44 -13.98
N CYS A 60 3.12 -6.19 -13.81
CA CYS A 60 3.90 -5.03 -14.18
C CYS A 60 3.91 -3.97 -13.08
N SER A 61 5.07 -3.34 -12.83
CA SER A 61 5.15 -2.07 -12.12
C SER A 61 5.04 -0.93 -13.13
N ILE A 62 3.89 -0.28 -13.16
CA ILE A 62 3.58 0.79 -14.13
C ILE A 62 4.55 1.96 -14.00
N CYS A 63 4.96 2.30 -12.77
CA CYS A 63 5.94 3.36 -12.53
C CYS A 63 7.32 3.01 -13.12
N LYS A 64 7.76 1.75 -12.94
CA LYS A 64 9.05 1.29 -13.46
C LYS A 64 9.03 1.25 -14.98
N LEU A 65 7.96 0.75 -15.57
CA LEU A 65 7.77 0.72 -17.02
C LEU A 65 7.84 2.12 -17.61
N TYR A 66 7.10 3.07 -17.03
CA TYR A 66 7.13 4.47 -17.43
C TYR A 66 8.53 5.08 -17.32
N SER A 67 9.19 4.89 -16.17
CA SER A 67 10.54 5.41 -15.94
C SER A 67 11.56 4.81 -16.89
N LYS A 68 11.47 3.52 -17.19
CA LYS A 68 12.34 2.84 -18.14
C LYS A 68 12.20 3.45 -19.54
N GLY A 69 10.95 3.63 -20.00
CA GLY A 69 10.68 4.25 -21.31
C GLY A 69 11.21 5.69 -21.42
N LYS A 70 11.17 6.46 -20.31
CA LYS A 70 11.57 7.87 -20.31
C LYS A 70 13.06 8.10 -20.04
N ASN A 71 13.68 7.35 -19.13
CA ASN A 71 15.02 7.62 -18.59
C ASN A 71 15.97 6.41 -18.69
N GLY A 72 15.55 5.32 -19.28
CA GLY A 72 16.34 4.08 -19.37
C GLY A 72 16.52 3.33 -18.03
N LYS A 73 15.96 3.82 -16.92
CA LYS A 73 16.13 3.25 -15.57
C LYS A 73 14.81 2.80 -14.95
N LEU A 74 14.84 1.67 -14.25
CA LEU A 74 13.69 1.17 -13.49
C LEU A 74 13.57 1.92 -12.15
N ASP A 75 12.74 2.95 -12.11
CA ASP A 75 12.53 3.77 -10.91
C ASP A 75 11.03 3.90 -10.60
N ASN A 76 10.66 3.79 -9.33
CA ASN A 76 9.31 4.01 -8.83
C ASN A 76 9.27 4.99 -7.65
N SER A 77 10.32 5.78 -7.47
CA SER A 77 10.38 6.85 -6.46
C SER A 77 9.72 8.14 -6.93
N ARG A 78 9.62 8.35 -8.22
CA ARG A 78 9.06 9.59 -8.80
C ARG A 78 7.53 9.59 -8.80
N PRO A 79 6.91 10.75 -8.58
CA PRO A 79 5.47 10.90 -8.71
C PRO A 79 4.98 10.55 -10.12
N MET A 80 3.84 9.89 -10.20
CA MET A 80 3.17 9.57 -11.46
C MET A 80 1.68 9.88 -11.30
N THR A 81 1.09 10.59 -12.25
CA THR A 81 -0.36 10.85 -12.26
C THR A 81 -1.14 9.64 -12.74
N PHE A 82 -2.44 9.59 -12.49
CA PHE A 82 -3.30 8.56 -13.07
C PHE A 82 -3.30 8.61 -14.60
N ALA A 83 -3.29 9.81 -15.20
CA ALA A 83 -3.22 9.98 -16.64
C ALA A 83 -1.96 9.36 -17.26
N MET A 84 -0.80 9.57 -16.62
CA MET A 84 0.46 8.94 -17.04
C MET A 84 0.38 7.42 -16.90
N ALA A 85 -0.22 6.92 -15.82
CA ALA A 85 -0.40 5.49 -15.61
C ALA A 85 -1.30 4.86 -16.69
N VAL A 86 -2.43 5.50 -17.00
CA VAL A 86 -3.36 5.03 -18.05
C VAL A 86 -2.67 5.01 -19.42
N ARG A 87 -1.90 6.06 -19.76
CA ARG A 87 -1.14 6.08 -21.00
C ARG A 87 -0.14 4.92 -21.07
N THR A 88 0.62 4.69 -20.00
CA THR A 88 1.59 3.60 -19.94
C THR A 88 0.93 2.23 -20.03
N ILE A 89 -0.26 2.07 -19.41
CA ILE A 89 -1.05 0.84 -19.54
C ILE A 89 -1.48 0.62 -21.00
N LYS A 90 -1.98 1.65 -21.68
CA LYS A 90 -2.36 1.55 -23.09
C LYS A 90 -1.17 1.18 -23.99
N GLU A 91 -0.01 1.77 -23.77
CA GLU A 91 1.23 1.43 -24.47
C GLU A 91 1.65 -0.04 -24.20
N LEU A 92 1.48 -0.52 -22.96
CA LEU A 92 1.71 -1.93 -22.60
C LEU A 92 0.74 -2.87 -23.32
N LEU A 93 -0.55 -2.55 -23.35
CA LEU A 93 -1.57 -3.35 -24.03
C LEU A 93 -1.29 -3.48 -25.53
N LEU A 94 -0.90 -2.37 -26.19
CA LEU A 94 -0.50 -2.37 -27.62
C LEU A 94 0.72 -3.26 -27.84
N ARG A 95 1.73 -3.22 -26.96
CA ARG A 95 2.91 -4.08 -27.04
C ARG A 95 2.56 -5.56 -26.93
N LEU A 96 1.53 -5.87 -26.11
CA LEU A 96 1.07 -7.23 -25.84
C LEU A 96 -0.03 -7.70 -26.80
N CYS A 97 -0.39 -6.93 -27.82
CA CYS A 97 -1.49 -7.20 -28.74
C CYS A 97 -2.81 -7.49 -28.00
N VAL A 98 -3.05 -6.84 -26.85
CA VAL A 98 -4.23 -7.05 -26.00
C VAL A 98 -5.25 -5.96 -26.23
N ARG A 99 -6.46 -6.34 -26.60
CA ARG A 99 -7.60 -5.42 -26.61
C ARG A 99 -8.12 -5.19 -25.18
N MET A 100 -8.52 -3.96 -24.85
CA MET A 100 -8.96 -3.58 -23.50
C MET A 100 -10.15 -4.41 -23.02
N GLU A 101 -11.04 -4.78 -23.93
CA GLU A 101 -12.23 -5.60 -23.67
C GLU A 101 -11.86 -7.02 -23.21
N ASN A 102 -10.72 -7.52 -23.65
CA ASN A 102 -10.23 -8.88 -23.36
C ASN A 102 -9.36 -8.96 -22.12
N ALA A 103 -9.18 -7.86 -21.38
CA ALA A 103 -8.30 -7.80 -20.22
C ALA A 103 -9.05 -7.49 -18.92
N ILE A 104 -8.64 -8.20 -17.85
CA ILE A 104 -9.17 -8.05 -16.50
C ILE A 104 -8.00 -7.80 -15.53
N VAL A 105 -8.12 -6.78 -14.69
CA VAL A 105 -7.19 -6.49 -13.61
C VAL A 105 -7.59 -7.27 -12.37
N THR A 106 -6.68 -8.12 -11.88
CA THR A 106 -6.94 -9.00 -10.72
C THR A 106 -6.23 -8.52 -9.45
N TYR A 107 -5.28 -7.61 -9.59
CA TYR A 107 -4.49 -7.03 -8.50
C TYR A 107 -3.98 -5.65 -8.92
N TYR A 108 -3.99 -4.70 -7.99
CA TYR A 108 -3.32 -3.41 -8.18
C TYR A 108 -2.89 -2.79 -6.85
N GLU A 109 -1.88 -1.94 -6.93
CA GLU A 109 -1.39 -1.13 -5.82
C GLU A 109 -1.53 0.36 -6.17
N ILE A 110 -2.06 1.13 -5.22
CA ILE A 110 -2.08 2.59 -5.26
C ILE A 110 -1.14 3.09 -4.19
N GLY A 111 -0.23 4.00 -4.52
CA GLY A 111 0.73 4.51 -3.56
C GLY A 111 1.17 5.93 -3.83
N ILE A 112 1.63 6.58 -2.78
CA ILE A 112 2.23 7.92 -2.77
C ILE A 112 3.61 7.85 -2.15
N THR A 113 4.54 8.57 -2.73
CA THR A 113 5.88 8.80 -2.21
C THR A 113 5.96 10.24 -1.72
N MET A 114 6.32 10.43 -0.47
CA MET A 114 6.40 11.75 0.19
C MET A 114 7.81 11.98 0.70
N LYS A 115 8.37 13.16 0.39
CA LYS A 115 9.60 13.62 1.02
C LYS A 115 9.24 14.27 2.34
N MET A 116 9.81 13.76 3.43
CA MET A 116 9.52 14.18 4.81
C MET A 116 10.67 15.00 5.37
N SER A 117 10.41 15.78 6.42
CA SER A 117 11.43 16.56 7.11
C SER A 117 12.35 15.69 7.98
N TYR A 118 11.79 14.62 8.56
CA TYR A 118 12.52 13.66 9.38
C TYR A 118 12.65 12.31 8.65
N SER A 119 13.47 11.41 9.18
CA SER A 119 13.57 10.06 8.63
C SER A 119 12.23 9.33 8.62
N ALA A 120 12.00 8.52 7.59
CA ALA A 120 10.74 7.78 7.47
C ALA A 120 10.46 6.89 8.69
N ASP A 121 11.51 6.38 9.33
CA ASP A 121 11.42 5.56 10.54
C ASP A 121 10.75 6.30 11.71
N CYS A 122 10.97 7.62 11.85
CA CYS A 122 10.31 8.42 12.88
C CYS A 122 8.79 8.38 12.73
N TYR A 123 8.28 8.46 11.51
CA TYR A 123 6.84 8.38 11.23
C TYR A 123 6.31 6.96 11.44
N ILE A 124 7.00 5.95 10.90
CA ILE A 124 6.57 4.55 10.93
C ILE A 124 6.42 4.05 12.38
N ARG A 125 7.36 4.39 13.26
CA ARG A 125 7.32 3.98 14.68
C ARG A 125 6.19 4.64 15.47
N GLN A 126 5.71 5.80 15.05
CA GLN A 126 4.64 6.51 15.72
C GLN A 126 3.25 6.17 15.18
N VAL A 127 3.13 5.43 14.08
CA VAL A 127 1.82 5.00 13.58
C VAL A 127 1.25 3.90 14.46
N GLN A 128 0.06 4.14 15.03
CA GLN A 128 -0.68 3.16 15.82
C GLN A 128 -1.60 2.31 14.96
N GLU A 129 -2.48 2.98 14.23
CA GLU A 129 -3.51 2.33 13.44
C GLU A 129 -3.93 3.23 12.26
N ILE A 130 -4.61 2.62 11.29
CA ILE A 130 -5.26 3.33 10.19
C ILE A 130 -6.71 2.89 10.19
N SER A 131 -7.65 3.83 10.42
CA SER A 131 -9.02 3.50 10.76
C SER A 131 -9.03 2.55 11.99
N ASP A 132 -9.67 1.45 11.95
CA ASP A 132 -9.70 0.42 13.02
C ASP A 132 -8.66 -0.70 12.83
N ARG A 133 -7.63 -0.49 11.98
CA ARG A 133 -6.66 -1.50 11.60
C ARG A 133 -5.28 -1.21 12.16
N ILE A 134 -4.75 -2.17 12.89
CA ILE A 134 -3.39 -2.09 13.44
C ILE A 134 -2.37 -2.38 12.33
N LEU A 135 -1.29 -1.61 12.34
CA LEU A 135 -0.10 -1.85 11.54
C LEU A 135 0.91 -2.68 12.33
N TRP A 136 1.44 -3.70 11.68
CA TRP A 136 2.46 -4.58 12.23
C TRP A 136 3.70 -4.56 11.36
N ASN A 137 4.85 -4.84 11.95
CA ASN A 137 6.07 -5.04 11.17
C ASN A 137 5.83 -6.12 10.12
N ASP A 138 6.23 -5.86 8.88
CA ASP A 138 6.13 -6.85 7.82
C ASP A 138 7.14 -7.96 8.09
N ALA A 139 6.69 -9.22 8.17
CA ALA A 139 7.56 -10.36 8.46
C ALA A 139 8.72 -10.52 7.46
N ASN A 140 8.55 -10.05 6.21
CA ASN A 140 9.59 -10.11 5.18
C ASN A 140 10.53 -8.89 5.18
N PHE A 141 10.13 -7.79 5.83
CA PHE A 141 10.84 -6.50 5.79
C PHE A 141 10.65 -5.76 7.12
N PRO A 142 11.01 -6.38 8.25
CA PRO A 142 10.68 -5.86 9.58
C PRO A 142 11.40 -4.55 9.91
N GLU A 143 12.56 -4.31 9.32
CA GLU A 143 13.40 -3.16 9.63
C GLU A 143 12.81 -1.84 9.15
N TYR A 144 12.04 -1.85 8.06
CA TYR A 144 11.61 -0.62 7.42
C TYR A 144 10.16 -0.57 6.93
N ARG A 145 9.37 -1.64 7.18
CA ARG A 145 7.99 -1.72 6.68
C ARG A 145 7.00 -2.19 7.73
N GLN A 146 5.88 -1.49 7.79
CA GLN A 146 4.68 -1.95 8.50
C GLN A 146 3.51 -2.15 7.53
N LYS A 147 2.63 -3.08 7.84
CA LYS A 147 1.40 -3.35 7.08
C LYS A 147 0.26 -3.80 7.99
N THR A 148 -0.97 -3.61 7.53
CA THR A 148 -2.15 -4.21 8.19
C THR A 148 -2.13 -5.71 8.00
N THR A 149 -2.56 -6.46 9.03
CA THR A 149 -2.63 -7.92 8.96
C THR A 149 -3.75 -8.39 8.05
N GLU A 150 -3.52 -9.51 7.40
CA GLU A 150 -4.53 -10.27 6.70
C GLU A 150 -5.23 -11.19 7.69
N LYS A 151 -6.39 -10.78 8.23
CA LYS A 151 -7.16 -11.60 9.19
C LYS A 151 -7.82 -12.83 8.56
N SER A 152 -7.90 -12.89 7.22
CA SER A 152 -8.49 -14.03 6.51
C SER A 152 -7.90 -14.20 5.11
N LYS A 153 -8.01 -15.43 4.57
CA LYS A 153 -7.65 -15.81 3.20
C LYS A 153 -8.34 -14.91 2.13
N TYR A 154 -9.45 -14.28 2.49
CA TYR A 154 -10.26 -13.43 1.60
C TYR A 154 -9.98 -11.94 1.77
N PHE A 155 -8.93 -11.56 2.50
CA PHE A 155 -8.65 -10.15 2.73
C PHE A 155 -8.22 -9.46 1.42
N ARG A 156 -9.06 -8.54 0.96
CA ARG A 156 -8.90 -7.90 -0.36
C ARG A 156 -8.08 -6.64 -0.35
N LYS A 157 -7.80 -6.07 0.82
CA LYS A 157 -7.15 -4.75 0.95
C LYS A 157 -6.09 -4.76 2.05
N VAL A 158 -4.86 -4.37 1.73
CA VAL A 158 -3.74 -4.23 2.66
C VAL A 158 -3.17 -2.82 2.56
N LEU A 159 -2.98 -2.17 3.70
CA LEU A 159 -2.30 -0.88 3.80
C LEU A 159 -0.85 -1.13 4.22
N LYS A 160 0.09 -0.42 3.58
CA LYS A 160 1.53 -0.54 3.86
C LYS A 160 2.13 0.85 4.00
N VAL A 161 2.99 1.03 4.98
CA VAL A 161 3.83 2.21 5.15
C VAL A 161 5.28 1.76 5.28
N TYR A 162 6.20 2.42 4.60
CA TYR A 162 7.61 2.01 4.64
C TYR A 162 8.59 3.12 4.24
N ASP A 163 9.85 2.92 4.69
CA ASP A 163 10.97 3.74 4.29
C ASP A 163 11.43 3.35 2.88
N LYS A 164 11.20 4.28 1.95
CA LYS A 164 11.58 4.09 0.56
C LYS A 164 13.05 4.34 0.31
N SER A 165 13.69 5.18 1.13
CA SER A 165 15.13 5.43 1.06
C SER A 165 15.89 4.18 1.45
N PHE A 166 15.51 3.56 2.57
CA PHE A 166 16.08 2.30 3.03
C PHE A 166 15.86 1.17 2.00
N GLU A 167 14.62 0.95 1.53
CA GLU A 167 14.30 -0.07 0.51
C GLU A 167 15.13 0.09 -0.76
N ALA A 168 15.38 1.32 -1.17
CA ALA A 168 16.18 1.59 -2.37
C ALA A 168 17.68 1.31 -2.12
N GLY A 169 18.17 1.66 -0.93
CA GLY A 169 19.55 1.37 -0.49
C GLY A 169 19.86 -0.13 -0.51
N GLU A 170 18.98 -0.95 0.05
CA GLU A 170 19.07 -2.42 0.03
C GLU A 170 19.17 -3.00 -1.41
N LYS A 171 18.63 -2.29 -2.38
CA LYS A 171 18.67 -2.66 -3.81
C LYS A 171 19.79 -1.95 -4.59
N GLY A 172 20.77 -1.36 -3.88
CA GLY A 172 21.88 -0.64 -4.48
C GLY A 172 21.49 0.62 -5.27
N ARG A 173 20.30 1.20 -4.97
CA ARG A 173 19.79 2.40 -5.65
C ARG A 173 19.82 3.59 -4.72
N LYS A 174 20.34 4.71 -5.20
CA LYS A 174 20.27 5.99 -4.49
C LYS A 174 18.96 6.69 -4.83
N VAL A 175 18.14 6.93 -3.82
CA VAL A 175 17.01 7.87 -3.84
C VAL A 175 17.28 8.95 -2.82
N GLY A 176 16.53 10.05 -2.84
CA GLY A 176 16.68 11.09 -1.81
C GLY A 176 16.44 10.55 -0.41
N ASP A 177 16.95 11.26 0.60
CA ASP A 177 16.76 10.94 2.00
C ASP A 177 15.33 11.23 2.45
N ASN A 178 14.91 10.61 3.55
CA ASN A 178 13.63 10.84 4.21
C ASN A 178 12.41 10.60 3.29
N ILE A 179 12.44 9.56 2.50
CA ILE A 179 11.33 9.23 1.60
C ILE A 179 10.40 8.21 2.26
N LEU A 180 9.26 8.68 2.72
CA LEU A 180 8.16 7.84 3.21
C LEU A 180 7.27 7.43 2.05
N ARG A 181 6.93 6.14 2.00
CA ARG A 181 5.95 5.64 1.04
C ARG A 181 4.79 4.95 1.72
N ILE A 182 3.60 5.28 1.25
CA ILE A 182 2.34 4.65 1.65
C ILE A 182 1.71 3.96 0.44
N GLU A 183 1.13 2.79 0.66
CA GLU A 183 0.48 1.99 -0.38
C GLU A 183 -0.80 1.33 0.12
N THR A 184 -1.81 1.32 -0.73
CA THR A 184 -2.99 0.46 -0.58
C THR A 184 -2.94 -0.61 -1.66
N VAL A 185 -2.92 -1.87 -1.23
CA VAL A 185 -2.91 -3.05 -2.09
C VAL A 185 -4.31 -3.62 -2.19
N TYR A 186 -4.77 -3.83 -3.41
CA TYR A 186 -6.04 -4.48 -3.71
C TYR A 186 -5.79 -5.85 -4.35
N ARG A 187 -6.29 -6.91 -3.72
CA ARG A 187 -6.13 -8.30 -4.15
C ARG A 187 -7.45 -8.92 -4.53
N HIS A 188 -7.40 -9.99 -5.31
CA HIS A 188 -8.59 -10.75 -5.71
C HIS A 188 -9.67 -9.86 -6.31
N GLN A 189 -9.25 -8.93 -7.15
CA GLN A 189 -10.12 -8.05 -7.90
C GLN A 189 -10.57 -8.73 -9.20
N SER A 190 -11.64 -8.20 -9.79
CA SER A 190 -12.09 -8.56 -11.12
C SER A 190 -12.66 -7.29 -11.76
N VAL A 191 -11.76 -6.42 -12.22
CA VAL A 191 -12.11 -5.14 -12.83
C VAL A 191 -11.73 -5.20 -14.30
N SER A 192 -12.67 -4.94 -15.21
CA SER A 192 -12.32 -4.87 -16.64
C SER A 192 -11.29 -3.79 -16.88
N MET A 193 -10.43 -3.94 -17.88
CA MET A 193 -9.42 -2.93 -18.20
C MET A 193 -10.06 -1.62 -18.65
N LEU A 194 -11.21 -1.66 -19.28
CA LEU A 194 -12.00 -0.48 -19.64
C LEU A 194 -12.40 0.31 -18.40
N GLU A 195 -13.01 -0.36 -17.42
CA GLU A 195 -13.40 0.27 -16.15
C GLU A 195 -12.16 0.75 -15.38
N PHE A 196 -11.09 -0.07 -15.30
CA PHE A 196 -9.87 0.24 -14.56
C PHE A 196 -9.16 1.51 -15.07
N THR A 197 -9.30 1.83 -16.35
CA THR A 197 -8.72 3.03 -16.98
C THR A 197 -9.72 4.18 -17.10
N ASP A 198 -10.96 3.98 -16.65
CA ASP A 198 -12.00 5.00 -16.68
C ASP A 198 -11.80 6.06 -15.61
N TYR A 199 -12.15 7.30 -15.94
CA TYR A 199 -11.99 8.45 -15.05
C TYR A 199 -12.78 8.32 -13.74
N PHE A 200 -14.01 7.81 -13.79
CA PHE A 200 -14.84 7.68 -12.58
C PHE A 200 -14.26 6.65 -11.63
N PHE A 201 -13.78 5.52 -12.15
CA PHE A 201 -13.09 4.51 -11.35
C PHE A 201 -11.84 5.11 -10.69
N LEU A 202 -10.99 5.81 -11.47
CA LEU A 202 -9.76 6.43 -10.97
C LEU A 202 -10.04 7.47 -9.89
N SER A 203 -11.04 8.32 -10.10
CA SER A 203 -11.46 9.34 -9.14
C SER A 203 -12.01 8.72 -7.85
N LYS A 204 -12.81 7.66 -7.96
CA LYS A 204 -13.33 6.90 -6.82
C LYS A 204 -12.19 6.28 -6.02
N MET A 205 -11.26 5.62 -6.69
CA MET A 205 -10.12 4.97 -6.03
C MET A 205 -9.18 5.98 -5.36
N GLY A 206 -8.97 7.13 -5.98
CA GLY A 206 -8.21 8.22 -5.38
C GLY A 206 -8.84 8.73 -4.08
N ARG A 207 -10.15 8.95 -4.06
CA ARG A 207 -10.89 9.37 -2.86
C ARG A 207 -10.85 8.31 -1.76
N ILE A 208 -11.00 7.02 -2.11
CA ILE A 208 -10.90 5.93 -1.14
C ILE A 208 -9.50 5.88 -0.54
N PHE A 209 -8.45 5.98 -1.37
CA PHE A 209 -7.07 6.03 -0.91
C PHE A 209 -6.83 7.20 0.06
N TYR A 210 -7.25 8.40 -0.31
CA TYR A 210 -7.10 9.57 0.56
C TYR A 210 -7.84 9.40 1.89
N LYS A 211 -9.09 8.93 1.85
CA LYS A 211 -9.89 8.67 3.05
C LYS A 211 -9.16 7.69 3.98
N ASP A 212 -8.73 6.54 3.46
CA ASP A 212 -8.03 5.54 4.27
C ASP A 212 -6.80 6.12 5.00
N TRP A 213 -5.97 6.87 4.27
CA TRP A 213 -4.72 7.39 4.81
C TRP A 213 -4.90 8.66 5.63
N SER A 214 -5.99 9.41 5.46
CA SER A 214 -6.34 10.54 6.33
C SER A 214 -6.79 10.10 7.73
N GLU A 215 -7.26 8.85 7.86
CA GLU A 215 -7.65 8.22 9.13
C GLU A 215 -6.47 7.55 9.87
N ILE A 216 -5.24 7.84 9.46
CA ILE A 216 -4.04 7.36 10.17
C ILE A 216 -3.93 8.02 11.54
N CYS A 217 -3.69 7.20 12.55
CA CYS A 217 -3.50 7.65 13.92
C CYS A 217 -2.04 7.51 14.33
N PHE A 218 -1.46 8.60 14.80
CA PHE A 218 -0.12 8.62 15.39
C PHE A 218 -0.20 8.54 16.91
N VAL A 219 0.87 8.08 17.52
CA VAL A 219 1.04 8.19 18.99
C VAL A 219 1.07 9.66 19.35
N ARG A 220 0.16 10.05 20.24
CA ARG A 220 0.08 11.43 20.78
C ARG A 220 0.39 11.40 22.26
N GLU A 221 0.99 12.47 22.75
CA GLU A 221 1.13 12.64 24.18
C GLU A 221 -0.23 12.98 24.80
N LEU A 222 -0.51 12.34 25.93
CA LEU A 222 -1.71 12.62 26.70
C LEU A 222 -1.35 13.42 27.94
N SER A 223 -2.04 14.53 28.12
CA SER A 223 -2.12 15.25 29.39
C SER A 223 -3.51 15.07 30.01
N ALA A 224 -3.59 15.07 31.33
CA ALA A 224 -4.84 14.90 32.02
C ALA A 224 -5.50 16.25 32.30
N THR A 225 -6.82 16.32 32.18
CA THR A 225 -7.58 17.42 32.70
C THR A 225 -7.61 17.39 34.24
N LYS A 226 -7.96 18.51 34.86
CA LYS A 226 -8.04 18.61 36.31
C LYS A 226 -8.95 17.52 36.91
N GLY A 227 -8.44 16.79 37.92
CA GLY A 227 -9.18 15.75 38.63
C GLY A 227 -8.88 14.33 38.22
N VAL A 228 -8.07 14.08 37.18
CA VAL A 228 -7.62 12.75 36.79
C VAL A 228 -6.47 12.29 37.68
N LYS A 229 -6.57 11.09 38.23
CA LYS A 229 -5.49 10.47 39.05
C LYS A 229 -4.31 10.08 38.16
N ILE A 230 -3.08 10.20 38.69
CA ILE A 230 -1.84 9.82 37.97
C ILE A 230 -1.91 8.38 37.47
N SER A 231 -2.39 7.44 38.28
CA SER A 231 -2.52 6.03 37.88
C SER A 231 -3.52 5.80 36.73
N GLN A 232 -4.49 6.68 36.57
CA GLN A 232 -5.41 6.66 35.42
C GLN A 232 -4.74 7.24 34.19
N LEU A 233 -3.96 8.32 34.36
CA LEU A 233 -3.18 8.91 33.26
C LEU A 233 -2.16 7.92 32.70
N GLU A 234 -1.46 7.15 33.55
CA GLU A 234 -0.51 6.12 33.10
C GLU A 234 -1.20 5.03 32.28
N LYS A 235 -2.34 4.52 32.74
CA LYS A 235 -3.14 3.56 31.98
C LYS A 235 -3.65 4.15 30.66
N ALA A 236 -4.06 5.41 30.70
CA ALA A 236 -4.51 6.14 29.52
C ALA A 236 -3.38 6.32 28.50
N ARG A 237 -2.18 6.69 28.94
CA ARG A 237 -0.99 6.78 28.08
C ARG A 237 -0.64 5.44 27.47
N GLU A 238 -0.74 4.37 28.25
CA GLU A 238 -0.42 3.03 27.75
C GLU A 238 -1.42 2.55 26.71
N ILE A 239 -2.74 2.63 26.97
CA ILE A 239 -3.76 2.24 26.00
C ILE A 239 -3.73 3.14 24.75
N HIS A 240 -3.42 4.42 24.94
CA HIS A 240 -3.26 5.38 23.84
C HIS A 240 -2.08 4.99 22.95
N ARG A 241 -0.92 4.69 23.56
CA ARG A 241 0.29 4.28 22.84
C ARG A 241 0.13 2.95 22.10
N LEU A 242 -0.52 1.96 22.74
CA LEU A 242 -0.66 0.61 22.17
C LEU A 242 -1.84 0.49 21.20
N GLY A 243 -2.84 1.35 21.34
CA GLY A 243 -4.16 1.14 20.76
C GLY A 243 -4.98 0.11 21.54
N THR A 244 -6.31 0.23 21.50
CA THR A 244 -7.22 -0.59 22.33
C THR A 244 -7.05 -2.09 22.10
N THR A 245 -6.81 -2.51 20.85
CA THR A 245 -6.70 -3.93 20.51
C THR A 245 -5.39 -4.53 21.01
N ARG A 246 -4.24 -3.87 20.80
CA ARG A 246 -2.94 -4.33 21.30
C ARG A 246 -2.90 -4.34 22.84
N TYR A 247 -3.46 -3.29 23.45
CA TYR A 247 -3.57 -3.21 24.91
C TYR A 247 -4.32 -4.41 25.48
N LYS A 248 -5.50 -4.73 24.95
CA LYS A 248 -6.27 -5.91 25.37
C LYS A 248 -5.50 -7.22 25.14
N GLU A 249 -4.88 -7.40 24.00
CA GLU A 249 -4.15 -8.62 23.68
C GLU A 249 -2.94 -8.80 24.59
N HIS A 250 -2.17 -7.74 24.82
CA HIS A 250 -1.02 -7.75 25.73
C HIS A 250 -1.41 -8.25 27.13
N TYR A 251 -2.41 -7.65 27.73
CA TYR A 251 -2.83 -8.01 29.08
C TYR A 251 -3.59 -9.35 29.17
N LYS A 252 -4.26 -9.76 28.09
CA LYS A 252 -4.85 -11.08 27.96
C LYS A 252 -3.77 -12.18 28.01
N GLN A 253 -2.65 -11.97 27.31
CA GLN A 253 -1.52 -12.91 27.37
C GLN A 253 -0.90 -12.94 28.77
N MET A 254 -0.78 -11.80 29.45
CA MET A 254 -0.31 -11.78 30.85
C MET A 254 -1.25 -12.56 31.79
N PHE A 255 -2.56 -12.44 31.61
CA PHE A 255 -3.56 -13.20 32.37
C PHE A 255 -3.45 -14.70 32.09
N LEU A 256 -3.38 -15.11 30.83
CA LEU A 256 -3.23 -16.53 30.45
C LEU A 256 -1.94 -17.16 30.99
N ASN A 257 -0.88 -16.34 31.10
CA ASN A 257 0.41 -16.78 31.68
C ASN A 257 0.45 -16.70 33.22
N GLY A 258 -0.68 -16.47 33.89
CA GLY A 258 -0.76 -16.40 35.35
C GLY A 258 -0.13 -15.16 36.00
N LYS A 259 0.27 -14.16 35.22
CA LYS A 259 0.87 -12.90 35.71
C LYS A 259 -0.14 -11.88 36.23
N LEU A 260 -1.44 -12.12 35.97
CA LEU A 260 -2.55 -11.29 36.44
C LEU A 260 -3.62 -12.15 37.11
N THR A 261 -4.21 -11.62 38.14
CA THR A 261 -5.43 -12.21 38.74
C THR A 261 -6.65 -11.93 37.86
N LYS A 262 -7.70 -12.70 37.99
CA LYS A 262 -8.99 -12.51 37.31
C LYS A 262 -9.52 -11.07 37.49
N LYS A 263 -9.47 -10.56 38.73
CA LYS A 263 -9.94 -9.22 39.10
C LYS A 263 -9.13 -8.12 38.36
N GLN A 264 -7.81 -8.28 38.28
CA GLN A 264 -6.94 -7.35 37.54
C GLN A 264 -7.26 -7.35 36.05
N TRP A 265 -7.41 -8.55 35.46
CA TRP A 265 -7.78 -8.68 34.06
C TRP A 265 -9.16 -8.03 33.76
N GLU A 266 -10.16 -8.28 34.61
CA GLU A 266 -11.48 -7.67 34.45
C GLU A 266 -11.42 -6.14 34.52
N THR A 267 -10.62 -5.58 35.42
CA THR A 267 -10.40 -4.12 35.52
C THR A 267 -9.80 -3.55 34.26
N ILE A 268 -8.75 -4.20 33.72
CA ILE A 268 -8.08 -3.78 32.50
C ILE A 268 -9.03 -3.86 31.29
N ARG A 269 -9.75 -4.96 31.16
CA ARG A 269 -10.73 -5.17 30.10
C ARG A 269 -11.84 -4.13 30.12
N ASN A 270 -12.36 -3.80 31.31
CA ASN A 270 -13.40 -2.80 31.48
C ASN A 270 -12.89 -1.40 31.15
N PHE A 271 -11.67 -1.05 31.57
CA PHE A 271 -11.03 0.20 31.18
C PHE A 271 -10.87 0.32 29.67
N ALA A 272 -10.37 -0.74 29.03
CA ALA A 272 -10.22 -0.75 27.56
C ALA A 272 -11.57 -0.68 26.83
N LYS A 273 -12.65 -1.20 27.42
CA LYS A 273 -14.02 -1.08 26.86
C LYS A 273 -14.55 0.36 26.99
N ALA A 274 -14.26 1.01 28.10
CA ALA A 274 -14.68 2.38 28.36
C ALA A 274 -13.81 3.43 27.65
N TRP A 275 -12.63 3.05 27.16
CA TRP A 275 -11.64 3.99 26.60
C TRP A 275 -12.18 4.95 25.56
N PRO A 276 -13.03 4.59 24.58
CA PRO A 276 -13.58 5.54 23.62
C PRO A 276 -14.27 6.75 24.26
N THR A 277 -14.97 6.54 25.39
CA THR A 277 -15.63 7.61 26.15
C THR A 277 -14.70 8.26 27.18
N GLU A 278 -13.84 7.46 27.82
CA GLU A 278 -12.88 7.95 28.81
C GLU A 278 -11.82 8.86 28.19
N ARG A 279 -11.51 8.67 26.90
CA ARG A 279 -10.53 9.46 26.14
C ARG A 279 -10.85 10.96 26.17
N GLU A 280 -12.11 11.36 26.23
CA GLU A 280 -12.54 12.76 26.29
C GLU A 280 -12.03 13.51 27.56
N LYS A 281 -11.59 12.77 28.58
CA LYS A 281 -11.01 13.35 29.82
C LYS A 281 -9.53 13.72 29.66
N TYR A 282 -8.96 13.50 28.51
CA TYR A 282 -7.54 13.74 28.23
C TYR A 282 -7.40 14.71 27.06
N VAL A 283 -6.38 15.52 27.12
CA VAL A 283 -6.00 16.43 26.03
C VAL A 283 -4.92 15.75 25.20
N GLU A 284 -5.16 15.63 23.91
CA GLU A 284 -4.21 15.11 22.95
C GLU A 284 -3.59 16.26 22.16
N GLU A 285 -2.27 16.32 22.15
CA GLU A 285 -1.56 17.26 21.30
C GLU A 285 -1.20 16.57 19.98
N VAL A 286 -1.58 17.20 18.87
CA VAL A 286 -1.20 16.74 17.54
C VAL A 286 0.27 17.03 17.34
N GLY A 287 1.09 15.98 17.28
CA GLY A 287 2.52 16.08 17.07
C GLY A 287 2.90 16.62 15.68
N GLU A 288 4.09 17.21 15.57
CA GLU A 288 4.61 17.75 14.31
C GLU A 288 4.65 16.70 13.19
N LEU A 289 5.01 15.45 13.51
CA LEU A 289 5.07 14.36 12.53
C LEU A 289 3.69 14.04 11.94
N GLU A 290 2.63 14.00 12.79
CA GLU A 290 1.26 13.78 12.32
C GLU A 290 0.80 14.93 11.43
N LYS A 291 1.06 16.16 11.84
CA LYS A 291 0.70 17.36 11.09
C LYS A 291 1.39 17.37 9.73
N GLU A 292 2.72 17.18 9.69
CA GLU A 292 3.44 17.12 8.44
C GLU A 292 2.93 15.99 7.53
N PHE A 293 2.70 14.79 8.09
CA PHE A 293 2.17 13.67 7.30
C PHE A 293 0.84 14.04 6.62
N LYS A 294 -0.09 14.61 7.38
CA LYS A 294 -1.41 15.01 6.85
C LYS A 294 -1.31 16.13 5.82
N ASP A 295 -0.45 17.10 6.03
CA ASP A 295 -0.20 18.18 5.07
C ASP A 295 0.42 17.65 3.77
N ARG A 296 1.41 16.73 3.86
CA ARG A 296 2.02 16.09 2.69
C ARG A 296 1.03 15.19 1.94
N LEU A 297 0.20 14.46 2.67
CA LEU A 297 -0.86 13.63 2.07
C LEU A 297 -1.84 14.51 1.29
N LEU A 298 -2.34 15.59 1.90
CA LEU A 298 -3.26 16.53 1.28
C LEU A 298 -2.65 17.20 0.04
N SER A 299 -1.41 17.69 0.14
CA SER A 299 -0.69 18.32 -0.97
C SER A 299 -0.54 17.36 -2.14
N ASN A 300 -0.14 16.11 -1.89
CA ASN A 300 -0.02 15.09 -2.95
C ASN A 300 -1.38 14.72 -3.56
N PHE A 301 -2.45 14.78 -2.77
CA PHE A 301 -3.80 14.56 -3.27
C PHE A 301 -4.25 15.72 -4.19
N GLN A 302 -3.96 16.97 -3.83
CA GLN A 302 -4.36 18.16 -4.58
C GLN A 302 -3.53 18.41 -5.86
N ILE A 303 -2.20 18.21 -5.80
CA ILE A 303 -1.26 18.54 -6.89
C ILE A 303 -1.41 17.65 -8.13
N GLY A 304 -2.39 16.74 -8.15
CA GLY A 304 -2.70 16.08 -9.40
C GLY A 304 -2.22 14.66 -9.57
N ILE A 305 -1.91 13.97 -8.46
CA ILE A 305 -1.92 12.51 -8.51
C ILE A 305 -3.31 12.04 -8.90
N PHE A 306 -4.32 12.81 -8.50
CA PHE A 306 -5.74 12.58 -8.72
C PHE A 306 -6.42 13.66 -9.59
N THR A 307 -5.67 14.61 -10.18
CA THR A 307 -6.26 15.63 -11.05
C THR A 307 -6.73 14.97 -12.35
N PRO A 308 -7.99 15.15 -12.74
CA PRO A 308 -8.48 14.68 -14.02
C PRO A 308 -7.74 15.34 -15.15
N VAL A 309 -7.44 14.57 -16.20
CA VAL A 309 -7.08 15.15 -17.48
C VAL A 309 -8.27 16.01 -17.91
N ARG A 310 -8.12 17.35 -17.88
CA ARG A 310 -9.07 18.23 -18.57
C ARG A 310 -9.09 17.75 -20.03
N ARG A 311 -10.20 17.16 -20.46
CA ARG A 311 -10.45 17.02 -21.90
C ARG A 311 -10.36 18.44 -22.47
N LYS A 312 -9.35 18.71 -23.27
CA LYS A 312 -9.50 19.78 -24.25
C LYS A 312 -10.60 19.28 -25.19
N LEU A 313 -11.76 19.88 -25.07
CA LEU A 313 -12.83 19.79 -26.03
C LEU A 313 -12.33 20.34 -27.35
#